data_bbd896f2e58e8022633945b0a166f298
#
_entry.id   bbd896f2e58e8022633945b0a166f298
#
_cell.length_a   1.000
_cell.length_b   1.000
_cell.length_c   1.000
_cell.angle_alpha   90.00
_cell.angle_beta   90.00
_cell.angle_gamma   90.00
#
_symmetry.space_group_name_H-M   'P 1'
#
loop_
_entity.id
_entity.type
_entity.pdbx_description
1 polymer ?
#
loop_
_entity_poly.entity_id
_entity_poly.type
_entity_poly.pdbx_seq_one_letter_code
_entity_poly.pdbx_strand_id
1 'polypeptide(L)'
;AQPIEEGPFTKLLVKISDLNKKFPKGEQPFELSLLTARGDVASARVMTTLENLGIEFNGDLYFVSGASKNDVLKAKLPDLFLDDQQVHLEKPALYCPTGHVPYKTGSDIFEYLKEQAAKAKDTDKKDPPPGPTGSK
;
A
#
# COMPACT_ATOMS: atom_id res chain seq x y z
N ALA A 1 8.49 23.33 6.12
CA ALA A 1 7.80 22.28 5.38
C ALA A 1 7.00 21.42 6.37
N GLN A 2 5.69 21.27 6.17
CA GLN A 2 4.88 20.41 7.02
C GLN A 2 5.35 18.95 6.88
N PRO A 3 5.46 18.19 7.98
CA PRO A 3 5.73 16.77 7.93
C PRO A 3 4.63 16.07 7.12
N ILE A 4 5.00 15.03 6.39
CA ILE A 4 4.01 14.16 5.76
C ILE A 4 3.29 13.43 6.87
N GLU A 5 1.95 13.47 6.86
CA GLU A 5 1.14 12.74 7.83
C GLU A 5 1.42 11.24 7.74
N GLU A 6 1.52 10.59 8.89
CA GLU A 6 1.71 9.16 8.97
C GLU A 6 0.50 8.44 8.39
N GLY A 7 0.75 7.59 7.39
CA GLY A 7 -0.27 6.71 6.84
C GLY A 7 -0.50 5.47 7.73
N PRO A 8 -1.59 4.73 7.51
CA PRO A 8 -1.92 3.54 8.30
C PRO A 8 -0.89 2.41 8.18
N PHE A 9 -0.09 2.39 7.13
CA PHE A 9 0.97 1.41 6.90
C PHE A 9 2.30 1.73 7.57
N THR A 10 2.45 2.91 8.15
CA THR A 10 3.70 3.32 8.84
C THR A 10 4.07 2.32 9.93
N LYS A 11 3.12 1.89 10.76
CA LYS A 11 3.37 0.91 11.82
C LYS A 11 3.88 -0.43 11.30
N LEU A 12 3.36 -0.91 10.17
CA LEU A 12 3.82 -2.14 9.54
C LEU A 12 5.25 -2.00 9.01
N LEU A 13 5.54 -0.90 8.32
CA LEU A 13 6.88 -0.63 7.80
C LEU A 13 7.92 -0.50 8.91
N VAL A 14 7.58 0.15 10.01
CA VAL A 14 8.45 0.24 11.19
C VAL A 14 8.73 -1.15 11.76
N LYS A 15 7.72 -2.00 11.91
CA LYS A 15 7.91 -3.37 12.41
C LYS A 15 8.78 -4.22 11.49
N ILE A 16 8.59 -4.12 10.19
CA ILE A 16 9.44 -4.83 9.20
C ILE A 16 10.88 -4.33 9.29
N SER A 17 11.07 -3.02 9.35
CA SER A 17 12.39 -2.41 9.48
C SER A 17 13.09 -2.82 10.79
N ASP A 18 12.37 -2.82 11.90
CA ASP A 18 12.88 -3.24 13.21
C ASP A 18 13.26 -4.73 13.22
N LEU A 19 12.48 -5.56 12.56
CA LEU A 19 12.81 -6.98 12.38
C LEU A 19 14.09 -7.15 11.56
N ASN A 20 14.22 -6.44 10.45
CA ASN A 20 15.42 -6.46 9.63
C ASN A 20 16.68 -6.07 10.41
N LYS A 21 16.58 -5.08 11.30
CA LYS A 21 17.71 -4.61 12.12
C LYS A 21 18.25 -5.66 13.11
N LYS A 22 17.50 -6.71 13.38
CA LYS A 22 17.93 -7.83 14.23
C LYS A 22 18.88 -8.81 13.52
N PHE A 23 19.02 -8.67 12.21
CA PHE A 23 19.84 -9.52 11.36
C PHE A 23 21.04 -8.74 10.80
N PRO A 24 22.17 -9.39 10.54
CA PRO A 24 23.29 -8.77 9.85
C PRO A 24 22.88 -8.25 8.46
N LYS A 25 23.52 -7.20 8.00
CA LYS A 25 23.35 -6.73 6.62
C LYS A 25 23.68 -7.85 5.63
N GLY A 26 22.79 -8.06 4.66
CA GLY A 26 22.88 -9.17 3.70
C GLY A 26 22.15 -10.45 4.11
N GLU A 27 21.74 -10.58 5.38
CA GLU A 27 20.97 -11.72 5.90
C GLU A 27 19.58 -11.29 6.38
N GLN A 28 19.17 -10.09 6.04
CA GLN A 28 17.87 -9.54 6.44
C GLN A 28 16.73 -10.26 5.74
N PRO A 29 15.65 -10.63 6.46
CA PRO A 29 14.56 -11.43 5.88
C PRO A 29 13.70 -10.68 4.87
N PHE A 30 13.66 -9.35 4.93
CA PHE A 30 12.88 -8.53 4.02
C PHE A 30 13.76 -7.52 3.28
N GLU A 31 13.51 -7.36 2.00
CA GLU A 31 14.05 -6.25 1.20
C GLU A 31 12.94 -5.21 1.01
N LEU A 32 13.15 -4.03 1.59
CA LEU A 32 12.26 -2.88 1.42
C LEU A 32 12.82 -1.97 0.34
N SER A 33 12.06 -1.80 -0.74
CA SER A 33 12.35 -0.89 -1.84
C SER A 33 11.27 0.18 -1.95
N LEU A 34 11.65 1.36 -2.43
CA LEU A 34 10.74 2.46 -2.68
C LEU A 34 10.68 2.77 -4.17
N LEU A 35 9.47 2.88 -4.68
CA LEU A 35 9.19 3.29 -6.05
C LEU A 35 8.28 4.52 -6.03
N THR A 36 8.78 5.66 -6.50
CA THR A 36 8.04 6.91 -6.49
C THR A 36 8.13 7.63 -7.82
N ALA A 37 7.01 8.26 -8.24
CA ALA A 37 6.95 9.14 -9.41
C ALA A 37 7.09 10.63 -9.05
N ARG A 38 7.36 10.95 -7.77
CA ARG A 38 7.52 12.32 -7.32
C ARG A 38 8.87 12.88 -7.75
N GLY A 39 8.93 14.18 -8.03
CA GLY A 39 10.18 14.85 -8.35
C GLY A 39 11.18 14.89 -7.19
N ASP A 40 12.44 15.18 -7.49
CA ASP A 40 13.60 15.06 -6.59
C ASP A 40 13.41 15.67 -5.20
N VAL A 41 12.87 16.89 -5.11
CA VAL A 41 12.63 17.58 -3.83
C VAL A 41 11.55 16.91 -3.00
N ALA A 42 10.47 16.47 -3.63
CA ALA A 42 9.39 15.77 -2.95
C ALA A 42 9.84 14.38 -2.48
N SER A 43 10.66 13.70 -3.27
CA SER A 43 11.24 12.40 -2.94
C SER A 43 12.19 12.49 -1.75
N ALA A 44 13.06 13.50 -1.69
CA ALA A 44 13.93 13.72 -0.55
C ALA A 44 13.17 13.94 0.76
N ARG A 45 12.03 14.64 0.71
CA ARG A 45 11.16 14.81 1.90
C ARG A 45 10.55 13.49 2.37
N VAL A 46 10.09 12.65 1.44
CA VAL A 46 9.57 11.32 1.76
C VAL A 46 10.65 10.50 2.45
N MET A 47 11.85 10.46 1.88
CA MET A 47 12.98 9.73 2.46
C MET A 47 13.31 10.18 3.87
N THR A 48 13.48 11.49 4.07
CA THR A 48 13.77 12.06 5.40
C THR A 48 12.67 11.73 6.40
N THR A 49 11.41 11.79 5.99
CA THR A 49 10.29 11.46 6.87
C THR A 49 10.33 9.98 7.29
N LEU A 50 10.58 9.09 6.34
CA LEU A 50 10.64 7.64 6.61
C LEU A 50 11.84 7.28 7.48
N GLU A 51 13.00 7.89 7.24
CA GLU A 51 14.18 7.74 8.09
C GLU A 51 13.93 8.20 9.52
N ASN A 52 13.28 9.36 9.70
CA ASN A 52 12.91 9.89 11.00
C ASN A 52 11.93 8.99 11.76
N LEU A 53 11.11 8.23 11.05
CA LEU A 53 10.20 7.22 11.62
C LEU A 53 10.92 5.89 11.94
N GLY A 54 12.21 5.78 11.64
CA GLY A 54 12.99 4.57 11.86
C GLY A 54 12.81 3.49 10.80
N ILE A 55 12.26 3.87 9.63
CA ILE A 55 12.09 2.96 8.50
C ILE A 55 13.34 3.02 7.62
N GLU A 56 14.02 1.90 7.50
CA GLU A 56 15.24 1.74 6.71
C GLU A 56 14.94 0.93 5.45
N PHE A 57 15.17 1.55 4.28
CA PHE A 57 15.08 0.87 2.99
C PHE A 57 16.41 0.21 2.68
N ASN A 58 16.45 -1.11 2.72
CA ASN A 58 17.64 -1.91 2.41
C ASN A 58 17.68 -2.40 0.96
N GLY A 59 16.61 -2.16 0.20
CA GLY A 59 16.52 -2.40 -1.24
C GLY A 59 16.76 -1.15 -2.08
N ASP A 60 16.31 -1.20 -3.31
CA ASP A 60 16.53 -0.13 -4.28
C ASP A 60 15.52 1.02 -4.13
N LEU A 61 15.97 2.21 -4.47
CA LEU A 61 15.15 3.41 -4.53
C LEU A 61 15.01 3.84 -5.98
N TYR A 62 13.77 3.78 -6.49
CA TYR A 62 13.47 4.12 -7.87
C TYR A 62 12.70 5.45 -7.94
N PHE A 63 13.26 6.41 -8.66
CA PHE A 63 12.63 7.69 -8.94
C PHE A 63 12.24 7.72 -10.42
N VAL A 64 10.98 7.40 -10.70
CA VAL A 64 10.48 7.27 -12.08
C VAL A 64 9.76 8.56 -12.50
N SER A 65 10.50 9.51 -13.04
CA SER A 65 9.95 10.70 -13.64
C SER A 65 9.60 10.43 -15.10
N GLY A 66 8.30 10.33 -15.40
CA GLY A 66 7.81 10.06 -16.75
C GLY A 66 7.98 8.64 -17.26
N ALA A 67 8.65 7.77 -16.51
CA ALA A 67 8.71 6.34 -16.80
C ALA A 67 7.53 5.60 -16.14
N SER A 68 7.16 4.48 -16.74
CA SER A 68 6.12 3.63 -16.18
C SER A 68 6.62 2.88 -14.94
N LYS A 69 5.94 3.02 -13.80
CA LYS A 69 6.17 2.15 -12.63
C LYS A 69 6.07 0.67 -12.99
N ASN A 70 5.21 0.35 -13.95
CA ASN A 70 5.00 -1.01 -14.43
C ASN A 70 6.28 -1.64 -14.99
N ASP A 71 7.10 -0.90 -15.71
CA ASP A 71 8.34 -1.42 -16.31
C ASP A 71 9.38 -1.78 -15.24
N VAL A 72 9.48 -0.94 -14.19
CA VAL A 72 10.34 -1.22 -13.03
C VAL A 72 9.86 -2.47 -12.29
N LEU A 73 8.57 -2.57 -12.02
CA LEU A 73 7.96 -3.70 -11.31
C LEU A 73 8.08 -5.01 -12.10
N LYS A 74 7.97 -4.94 -13.41
CA LYS A 74 8.15 -6.08 -14.31
C LYS A 74 9.58 -6.63 -14.30
N ALA A 75 10.55 -5.74 -14.19
CA ALA A 75 11.97 -6.11 -14.07
C ALA A 75 12.33 -6.61 -12.66
N LYS A 76 11.77 -6.00 -11.63
CA LYS A 76 12.07 -6.31 -10.23
C LYS A 76 11.33 -7.55 -9.72
N LEU A 77 10.09 -7.77 -10.13
CA LEU A 77 9.20 -8.85 -9.68
C LEU A 77 9.15 -8.97 -8.14
N PRO A 78 8.66 -7.95 -7.43
CA PRO A 78 8.58 -8.00 -5.98
C PRO A 78 7.60 -9.08 -5.50
N ASP A 79 7.82 -9.62 -4.31
CA ASP A 79 6.89 -10.54 -3.65
C ASP A 79 5.59 -9.86 -3.22
N LEU A 80 5.63 -8.54 -3.01
CA LEU A 80 4.47 -7.71 -2.72
C LEU A 80 4.73 -6.28 -3.16
N PHE A 81 3.81 -5.72 -3.92
CA PHE A 81 3.78 -4.31 -4.29
C PHE A 81 2.58 -3.61 -3.63
N LEU A 82 2.84 -2.51 -2.94
CA LEU A 82 1.84 -1.70 -2.28
C LEU A 82 1.82 -0.29 -2.88
N ASP A 83 0.64 0.19 -3.23
CA ASP A 83 0.42 1.55 -3.73
C ASP A 83 -0.94 2.08 -3.24
N ASP A 84 -1.06 3.38 -3.07
CA ASP A 84 -2.29 4.05 -2.65
C ASP A 84 -3.22 4.37 -3.84
N GLN A 85 -2.75 4.24 -5.06
CA GLN A 85 -3.51 4.49 -6.28
C GLN A 85 -3.80 3.19 -7.04
N GLN A 86 -5.07 2.86 -7.19
CA GLN A 86 -5.49 1.64 -7.87
C GLN A 86 -5.01 1.56 -9.32
N VAL A 87 -4.95 2.68 -10.03
CA VAL A 87 -4.48 2.73 -11.41
C VAL A 87 -3.05 2.20 -11.57
N HIS A 88 -2.22 2.32 -10.53
CA HIS A 88 -0.85 1.79 -10.51
C HIS A 88 -0.76 0.28 -10.23
N LEU A 89 -1.86 -0.34 -9.79
CA LEU A 89 -1.91 -1.75 -9.39
C LEU A 89 -2.45 -2.68 -10.48
N GLU A 90 -3.23 -2.15 -11.42
CA GLU A 90 -3.96 -2.95 -12.42
C GLU A 90 -3.03 -3.82 -13.28
N LYS A 91 -1.96 -3.24 -13.83
CA LYS A 91 -0.98 -3.98 -14.62
C LYS A 91 -0.07 -4.86 -13.75
N PRO A 92 0.52 -4.36 -12.65
CA PRO A 92 1.32 -5.19 -11.76
C PRO A 92 0.61 -6.40 -11.18
N ALA A 93 -0.69 -6.31 -10.92
CA ALA A 93 -1.50 -7.43 -10.41
C ALA A 93 -1.50 -8.65 -11.33
N LEU A 94 -1.14 -8.49 -12.61
CA LEU A 94 -1.04 -9.61 -13.55
C LEU A 94 0.18 -10.50 -13.33
N TYR A 95 1.22 -10.02 -12.63
CA TYR A 95 2.48 -10.74 -12.48
C TYR A 95 3.11 -10.69 -11.09
N CYS A 96 2.61 -9.88 -10.17
CA CYS A 96 3.06 -9.90 -8.77
C CYS A 96 1.90 -9.62 -7.80
N PRO A 97 1.98 -10.09 -6.55
CA PRO A 97 1.02 -9.74 -5.52
C PRO A 97 0.97 -8.23 -5.31
N THR A 98 -0.23 -7.66 -5.30
CA THR A 98 -0.45 -6.23 -5.08
C THR A 98 -1.40 -6.00 -3.92
N GLY A 99 -1.18 -4.93 -3.18
CA GLY A 99 -2.05 -4.46 -2.13
C GLY A 99 -2.36 -2.99 -2.30
N HIS A 100 -3.64 -2.64 -2.20
CA HIS A 100 -4.11 -1.27 -2.22
C HIS A 100 -4.07 -0.69 -0.80
N VAL A 101 -3.29 0.36 -0.60
CA VAL A 101 -3.03 0.94 0.72
C VAL A 101 -3.95 2.12 0.95
N PRO A 102 -4.82 2.11 1.98
CA PRO A 102 -5.55 3.30 2.39
C PRO A 102 -4.55 4.31 2.99
N TYR A 103 -4.36 5.43 2.32
CA TYR A 103 -3.37 6.42 2.73
C TYR A 103 -3.96 7.48 3.66
N LYS A 104 -5.02 8.14 3.22
CA LYS A 104 -5.72 9.19 3.98
C LYS A 104 -7.13 9.41 3.43
N THR A 105 -7.92 10.19 4.18
CA THR A 105 -9.24 10.68 3.71
C THR A 105 -9.11 11.34 2.34
N GLY A 106 -9.93 10.92 1.38
CA GLY A 106 -9.88 11.39 0.00
C GLY A 106 -8.92 10.63 -0.92
N SER A 107 -8.24 9.57 -0.44
CA SER A 107 -7.56 8.62 -1.31
C SER A 107 -8.58 7.73 -2.03
N ASP A 108 -8.21 7.23 -3.22
CA ASP A 108 -9.09 6.36 -4.02
C ASP A 108 -9.61 5.16 -3.23
N ILE A 109 -8.76 4.54 -2.43
CA ILE A 109 -9.17 3.41 -1.59
C ILE A 109 -10.15 3.83 -0.51
N PHE A 110 -9.96 5.00 0.09
CA PHE A 110 -10.86 5.50 1.13
C PHE A 110 -12.28 5.71 0.56
N GLU A 111 -12.37 6.34 -0.60
CA GLU A 111 -13.66 6.56 -1.27
C GLU A 111 -14.29 5.23 -1.72
N TYR A 112 -13.50 4.31 -2.26
CA TYR A 112 -13.95 2.96 -2.62
C TYR A 112 -14.51 2.20 -1.41
N LEU A 113 -13.79 2.17 -0.29
CA LEU A 113 -14.24 1.50 0.93
C LEU A 113 -15.50 2.13 1.51
N LYS A 114 -15.61 3.45 1.43
CA LYS A 114 -16.80 4.20 1.84
C LYS A 114 -18.02 3.81 1.00
N GLU A 115 -17.86 3.71 -0.32
CA GLU A 115 -18.92 3.23 -1.22
C GLU A 115 -19.34 1.79 -0.94
N GLN A 116 -18.37 0.88 -0.70
CA GLN A 116 -18.67 -0.51 -0.38
C GLN A 116 -19.42 -0.62 0.96
N ALA A 117 -19.01 0.15 1.96
CA ALA A 117 -19.70 0.19 3.25
C ALA A 117 -21.14 0.73 3.13
N ALA A 118 -21.37 1.72 2.25
CA ALA A 118 -22.71 2.23 1.97
C ALA A 118 -23.59 1.18 1.27
N LYS A 119 -23.05 0.47 0.30
CA LYS A 119 -23.75 -0.63 -0.42
C LYS A 119 -24.10 -1.80 0.51
N ALA A 120 -23.19 -2.17 1.41
CA ALA A 120 -23.43 -3.25 2.39
C ALA A 120 -24.59 -2.90 3.35
N LYS A 121 -24.67 -1.64 3.79
CA LYS A 121 -25.78 -1.19 4.65
C LYS A 121 -27.14 -1.18 3.95
N ASP A 122 -27.15 -1.02 2.64
CA ASP A 122 -28.39 -1.01 1.84
C ASP A 122 -28.91 -2.43 1.56
N THR A 123 -28.01 -3.40 1.50
CA THR A 123 -28.36 -4.83 1.37
C THR A 123 -28.92 -5.44 2.66
N ASP A 124 -28.46 -4.97 3.82
CA ASP A 124 -29.00 -5.40 5.12
C ASP A 124 -30.44 -4.89 5.41
N LYS A 125 -30.92 -3.93 4.63
CA LYS A 125 -32.28 -3.41 4.74
C LYS A 125 -33.31 -4.16 3.86
N LYS A 126 -32.87 -5.09 3.03
CA LYS A 126 -33.77 -5.98 2.31
C LYS A 126 -34.18 -7.13 3.21
N ASP A 127 -35.49 -7.34 3.29
CA ASP A 127 -36.23 -8.25 4.15
C ASP A 127 -35.51 -9.55 4.53
N PRO A 128 -35.67 -9.99 5.78
CA PRO A 128 -35.18 -11.31 6.17
C PRO A 128 -35.81 -12.39 5.27
N PRO A 129 -35.06 -13.44 4.96
CA PRO A 129 -35.61 -14.54 4.18
C PRO A 129 -36.88 -15.08 4.85
N PRO A 130 -37.91 -15.42 4.08
CA PRO A 130 -39.12 -16.00 4.66
C PRO A 130 -38.73 -17.20 5.52
N GLY A 131 -39.19 -17.20 6.77
CA GLY A 131 -38.97 -18.29 7.69
C GLY A 131 -39.45 -19.63 7.08
N PRO A 132 -38.90 -20.77 7.52
CA PRO A 132 -39.34 -22.06 7.00
C PRO A 132 -40.83 -22.16 7.19
N THR A 133 -41.57 -22.26 6.09
CA THR A 133 -42.97 -22.65 6.13
C THR A 133 -43.02 -24.08 6.64
N GLY A 134 -43.35 -24.20 7.92
CA GLY A 134 -43.63 -25.51 8.48
C GLY A 134 -44.78 -26.14 7.73
N SER A 135 -44.50 -27.03 6.81
CA SER A 135 -45.50 -27.95 6.32
C SER A 135 -45.81 -28.98 7.42
N LYS A 136 -47.06 -29.03 7.84
CA LYS A 136 -47.55 -30.15 8.65
C LYS A 136 -47.44 -31.44 7.85
#